data_1fe5c6580a210f5c39e9d1b8747403f9
#
_entry.id   1fe5c6580a210f5c39e9d1b8747403f9
#
_cell.length_a   1.000
_cell.length_b   1.000
_cell.length_c   1.000
_cell.angle_alpha   90.00
_cell.angle_beta   90.00
_cell.angle_gamma   90.00
#
_symmetry.space_group_name_H-M   'P 1'
#
loop_
_entity.id
_entity.type
_entity.pdbx_description
1 polymer ?
#
loop_
_entity_poly.entity_id
_entity_poly.type
_entity_poly.pdbx_seq_one_letter_code
_entity_poly.pdbx_strand_id
1 'polypeptide(L)'
;MSANKDAILLRINKEDQVKALNELGFSEITFETPLSEIAEYIRWAGGLRDIRLACVKISDGSLVYFTGEEWVALSTNSKSQYSKLGVCIRARRREFIIAATDCTNSSGGYTFKFGGGGTDFKNVKNYGAGNTGLYEVETGYEDTKAIIEQTAGKTDSYSTTGAPAAEAAWNYKANAYDTMQWYLPSITELRLMCEFKDEINDFLTKYFLGGTFANEWYWSSTEHDSSSSWYVGMGYGGSYYGGRTNAGRVRPVCCSVVSSAE
;
A
#
# COMPACT_ATOMS: atom_id res chain seq x y z
N MET A 1 10.15 13.95 -20.42
CA MET A 1 9.07 13.49 -21.34
C MET A 1 7.65 13.51 -20.74
N SER A 2 7.46 13.94 -19.50
CA SER A 2 6.12 14.01 -18.85
C SER A 2 5.29 15.22 -19.29
N ALA A 3 5.89 16.36 -19.52
CA ALA A 3 5.20 17.60 -19.89
C ALA A 3 4.36 17.54 -21.18
N ASN A 4 4.58 16.54 -22.02
CA ASN A 4 3.86 16.41 -23.30
C ASN A 4 2.52 15.68 -23.19
N LYS A 5 2.32 14.86 -22.15
CA LYS A 5 1.02 14.15 -21.95
C LYS A 5 -0.04 15.08 -21.36
N ASP A 6 0.36 15.95 -20.43
CA ASP A 6 -0.57 16.91 -19.80
C ASP A 6 -1.05 17.97 -20.81
N ALA A 7 -0.18 18.37 -21.75
CA ALA A 7 -0.53 19.31 -22.81
C ALA A 7 -1.48 18.72 -23.87
N ILE A 8 -1.46 17.42 -24.09
CA ILE A 8 -2.38 16.75 -25.02
C ILE A 8 -3.77 16.63 -24.41
N LEU A 9 -3.89 16.29 -23.13
CA LEU A 9 -5.16 16.16 -22.42
C LEU A 9 -5.89 17.51 -22.27
N LEU A 10 -5.17 18.60 -22.12
CA LEU A 10 -5.75 19.96 -22.09
C LEU A 10 -6.34 20.43 -23.42
N ARG A 11 -6.05 19.78 -24.55
CA ARG A 11 -6.60 20.07 -25.88
C ARG A 11 -7.88 19.29 -26.22
N ILE A 12 -8.22 18.28 -25.44
CA ILE A 12 -9.40 17.45 -25.60
C ILE A 12 -10.59 18.22 -25.00
N ASN A 13 -11.72 18.25 -25.69
CA ASN A 13 -12.91 18.88 -25.12
C ASN A 13 -13.45 18.09 -23.92
N LYS A 14 -14.37 18.66 -23.14
CA LYS A 14 -14.88 18.05 -21.91
C LYS A 14 -15.53 16.68 -22.15
N GLU A 15 -16.23 16.49 -23.27
CA GLU A 15 -16.86 15.20 -23.60
C GLU A 15 -15.83 14.10 -23.83
N ASP A 16 -14.76 14.42 -24.58
CA ASP A 16 -13.67 13.47 -24.83
C ASP A 16 -12.92 13.13 -23.54
N GLN A 17 -12.75 14.10 -22.64
CA GLN A 17 -12.13 13.87 -21.33
C GLN A 17 -12.97 12.93 -20.47
N VAL A 18 -14.27 13.14 -20.37
CA VAL A 18 -15.21 12.28 -19.65
C VAL A 18 -15.21 10.88 -20.25
N LYS A 19 -15.26 10.77 -21.59
CA LYS A 19 -15.21 9.47 -22.27
C LYS A 19 -13.91 8.72 -22.00
N ALA A 20 -12.77 9.38 -22.13
CA ALA A 20 -11.46 8.79 -21.86
C ALA A 20 -11.32 8.32 -20.40
N LEU A 21 -11.84 9.08 -19.44
CA LEU A 21 -11.85 8.70 -18.03
C LEU A 21 -12.76 7.50 -17.77
N ASN A 22 -13.93 7.45 -18.40
CA ASN A 22 -14.84 6.31 -18.28
C ASN A 22 -14.24 5.03 -18.87
N GLU A 23 -13.50 5.12 -19.98
CA GLU A 23 -12.74 4.00 -20.56
C GLU A 23 -11.61 3.51 -19.63
N LEU A 24 -11.10 4.38 -18.76
CA LEU A 24 -10.13 4.05 -17.70
C LEU A 24 -10.80 3.55 -16.41
N GLY A 25 -12.12 3.35 -16.40
CA GLY A 25 -12.86 2.79 -15.28
C GLY A 25 -13.43 3.81 -14.28
N PHE A 26 -13.39 5.11 -14.60
CA PHE A 26 -13.99 6.17 -13.77
C PHE A 26 -15.44 6.44 -14.18
N SER A 27 -16.28 5.43 -14.06
CA SER A 27 -17.68 5.47 -14.56
C SER A 27 -18.59 6.47 -13.87
N GLU A 28 -18.21 7.00 -12.71
CA GLU A 28 -18.92 8.04 -11.98
C GLU A 28 -18.75 9.44 -12.57
N ILE A 29 -17.80 9.64 -13.50
CA ILE A 29 -17.56 10.93 -14.14
C ILE A 29 -18.54 11.11 -15.28
N THR A 30 -19.26 12.21 -15.23
CA THR A 30 -20.25 12.58 -16.21
C THR A 30 -19.93 13.93 -16.85
N PHE A 31 -20.68 14.30 -17.88
CA PHE A 31 -20.55 15.64 -18.48
C PHE A 31 -20.86 16.76 -17.49
N GLU A 32 -21.66 16.49 -16.45
CA GLU A 32 -22.00 17.46 -15.39
C GLU A 32 -20.87 17.64 -14.37
N THR A 33 -19.89 16.71 -14.30
CA THR A 33 -18.74 16.81 -13.39
C THR A 33 -17.96 18.09 -13.63
N PRO A 34 -17.65 18.90 -12.61
CA PRO A 34 -16.89 20.15 -12.75
C PRO A 34 -15.53 19.94 -13.41
N LEU A 35 -15.06 20.89 -14.23
CA LEU A 35 -13.74 20.79 -14.88
C LEU A 35 -12.58 20.68 -13.89
N SER A 36 -12.69 21.30 -12.72
CA SER A 36 -11.69 21.17 -11.65
C SER A 36 -11.60 19.75 -11.13
N GLU A 37 -12.74 19.08 -11.00
CA GLU A 37 -12.82 17.68 -10.56
C GLU A 37 -12.35 16.73 -11.67
N ILE A 38 -12.75 16.97 -12.93
CA ILE A 38 -12.23 16.22 -14.09
C ILE A 38 -10.70 16.33 -14.16
N ALA A 39 -10.14 17.51 -13.93
CA ALA A 39 -8.70 17.70 -13.90
C ALA A 39 -8.01 16.88 -12.79
N GLU A 40 -8.68 16.71 -11.65
CA GLU A 40 -8.24 15.81 -10.58
C GLU A 40 -8.22 14.35 -11.04
N TYR A 41 -9.30 13.87 -11.65
CA TYR A 41 -9.37 12.50 -12.16
C TYR A 41 -8.34 12.23 -13.27
N ILE A 42 -8.08 13.18 -14.16
CA ILE A 42 -7.02 13.05 -15.18
C ILE A 42 -5.65 12.90 -14.52
N ARG A 43 -5.37 13.68 -13.47
CA ARG A 43 -4.13 13.53 -12.70
C ARG A 43 -4.04 12.18 -12.00
N TRP A 44 -5.15 11.66 -11.50
CA TRP A 44 -5.21 10.33 -10.86
C TRP A 44 -5.02 9.19 -11.87
N ALA A 45 -5.56 9.31 -13.07
CA ALA A 45 -5.37 8.34 -14.13
C ALA A 45 -3.92 8.31 -14.67
N GLY A 46 -3.18 9.40 -14.46
CA GLY A 46 -1.81 9.58 -14.98
C GLY A 46 -0.68 8.86 -14.23
N GLY A 47 -0.96 8.09 -13.18
CA GLY A 47 0.07 7.35 -12.43
C GLY A 47 0.35 7.91 -11.03
N LEU A 48 1.61 7.88 -10.60
CA LEU A 48 2.04 8.46 -9.32
C LEU A 48 1.86 9.98 -9.35
N ARG A 49 1.04 10.47 -8.45
CA ARG A 49 0.70 11.87 -8.37
C ARG A 49 1.53 12.63 -7.37
N ASP A 50 1.80 11.99 -6.24
CA ASP A 50 2.45 12.63 -5.12
C ASP A 50 3.18 11.58 -4.27
N ILE A 51 4.34 11.95 -3.77
CA ILE A 51 5.13 11.18 -2.83
C ILE A 51 5.58 12.11 -1.70
N ARG A 52 5.24 11.74 -0.47
CA ARG A 52 5.47 12.57 0.72
C ARG A 52 6.05 11.76 1.86
N LEU A 53 6.79 12.45 2.71
CA LEU A 53 7.23 11.90 3.98
C LEU A 53 6.06 11.93 4.97
N ALA A 54 5.64 10.78 5.44
CA ALA A 54 4.66 10.66 6.52
C ALA A 54 5.37 10.69 7.87
N CYS A 55 4.92 11.56 8.76
CA CYS A 55 5.46 11.73 10.10
C CYS A 55 4.33 11.81 11.14
N VAL A 56 4.63 11.47 12.38
CA VAL A 56 3.80 11.87 13.52
C VAL A 56 4.45 13.02 14.25
N LYS A 57 3.64 13.98 14.68
CA LYS A 57 4.07 15.03 15.58
C LYS A 57 4.20 14.47 17.00
N ILE A 58 5.37 14.62 17.60
CA ILE A 58 5.71 13.97 18.88
C ILE A 58 4.81 14.45 20.03
N SER A 59 4.38 15.71 19.98
CA SER A 59 3.61 16.33 21.06
C SER A 59 2.19 15.79 21.23
N ASP A 60 1.56 15.34 20.14
CA ASP A 60 0.13 14.99 20.14
C ASP A 60 -0.22 13.76 19.26
N GLY A 61 0.78 13.16 18.60
CA GLY A 61 0.58 12.00 17.73
C GLY A 61 -0.12 12.29 16.40
N SER A 62 -0.36 13.56 16.06
CA SER A 62 -1.03 13.93 14.81
C SER A 62 -0.19 13.56 13.59
N LEU A 63 -0.86 13.04 12.56
CA LEU A 63 -0.25 12.69 11.28
C LEU A 63 0.01 13.95 10.46
N VAL A 64 1.23 14.08 9.95
CA VAL A 64 1.68 15.23 9.16
C VAL A 64 2.45 14.74 7.94
N TYR A 65 2.27 15.41 6.82
CA TYR A 65 2.96 15.10 5.58
C TYR A 65 3.87 16.23 5.15
N PHE A 66 5.04 15.85 4.63
CA PHE A 66 5.99 16.80 4.05
C PHE A 66 6.39 16.33 2.64
N THR A 67 6.44 17.25 1.70
CA THR A 67 7.20 17.01 0.48
C THR A 67 8.69 16.92 0.82
N GLY A 68 9.49 16.38 -0.10
CA GLY A 68 10.93 16.34 0.14
C GLY A 68 11.54 17.73 0.32
N GLU A 69 11.07 18.72 -0.43
CA GLU A 69 11.55 20.11 -0.37
C GLU A 69 11.16 20.77 0.96
N GLU A 70 9.91 20.62 1.39
CA GLU A 70 9.44 21.16 2.69
C GLU A 70 10.23 20.55 3.84
N TRP A 71 10.47 19.24 3.82
CA TRP A 71 11.27 18.58 4.85
C TRP A 71 12.70 19.10 4.89
N VAL A 72 13.33 19.31 3.73
CA VAL A 72 14.69 19.87 3.67
C VAL A 72 14.72 21.31 4.22
N ALA A 73 13.69 22.11 3.93
CA ALA A 73 13.59 23.50 4.37
C ALA A 73 13.37 23.64 5.88
N LEU A 74 12.86 22.61 6.58
CA LEU A 74 12.72 22.65 8.03
C LEU A 74 14.08 22.74 8.72
N SER A 75 14.16 23.57 9.76
CA SER A 75 15.34 23.63 10.65
C SER A 75 15.48 22.29 11.41
N THR A 76 16.69 22.01 11.90
CA THR A 76 16.93 20.81 12.74
C THR A 76 16.03 20.79 13.96
N ASN A 77 15.82 21.96 14.61
CA ASN A 77 14.92 22.07 15.77
C ASN A 77 13.46 21.78 15.41
N SER A 78 13.01 22.20 14.23
CA SER A 78 11.65 21.87 13.76
C SER A 78 11.51 20.38 13.46
N LYS A 79 12.50 19.77 12.80
CA LYS A 79 12.51 18.33 12.50
C LYS A 79 12.45 17.48 13.77
N SER A 80 13.06 17.90 14.88
CA SER A 80 13.04 17.16 16.15
C SER A 80 11.65 17.03 16.77
N GLN A 81 10.66 17.78 16.28
CA GLN A 81 9.27 17.70 16.72
C GLN A 81 8.48 16.59 16.01
N TYR A 82 9.07 15.95 15.01
CA TYR A 82 8.42 14.94 14.16
C TYR A 82 9.19 13.63 14.15
N SER A 83 8.47 12.53 14.21
CA SER A 83 9.03 11.19 14.05
C SER A 83 8.54 10.58 12.74
N LYS A 84 9.47 10.17 11.88
CA LYS A 84 9.16 9.63 10.55
C LYS A 84 8.49 8.26 10.64
N LEU A 85 7.40 8.05 9.91
CA LEU A 85 6.68 6.78 9.81
C LEU A 85 7.05 5.99 8.55
N GLY A 86 7.00 6.64 7.42
CA GLY A 86 7.15 5.99 6.14
C GLY A 86 6.93 6.94 4.97
N VAL A 87 6.67 6.38 3.82
CA VAL A 87 6.43 7.11 2.57
C VAL A 87 4.94 7.06 2.24
N CYS A 88 4.28 8.21 2.19
CA CYS A 88 2.93 8.33 1.68
C CYS A 88 3.00 8.45 0.15
N ILE A 89 2.30 7.59 -0.56
CA ILE A 89 2.09 7.73 -1.99
C ILE A 89 0.62 8.05 -2.29
N ARG A 90 0.41 8.88 -3.30
CA ARG A 90 -0.89 9.16 -3.88
C ARG A 90 -0.85 8.78 -5.34
N ALA A 91 -1.44 7.66 -5.66
CA ALA A 91 -1.42 7.10 -6.99
C ALA A 91 -2.80 6.60 -7.38
N ARG A 92 -3.25 6.97 -8.58
CA ARG A 92 -4.61 6.68 -9.05
C ARG A 92 -5.65 7.19 -8.03
N ARG A 93 -6.54 6.34 -7.52
CA ARG A 93 -7.56 6.71 -6.52
C ARG A 93 -7.15 6.41 -5.07
N ARG A 94 -5.89 6.04 -4.86
CA ARG A 94 -5.42 5.56 -3.57
C ARG A 94 -4.41 6.49 -2.96
N GLU A 95 -4.51 6.62 -1.66
CA GLU A 95 -3.50 7.26 -0.84
C GLU A 95 -3.26 6.40 0.40
N PHE A 96 -2.02 5.97 0.60
CA PHE A 96 -1.63 5.19 1.76
C PHE A 96 -0.15 5.40 2.11
N ILE A 97 0.20 5.06 3.34
CA ILE A 97 1.57 5.16 3.85
C ILE A 97 2.21 3.78 3.78
N ILE A 98 3.38 3.69 3.19
CA ILE A 98 4.22 2.51 3.10
C ILE A 98 5.27 2.57 4.22
N ALA A 99 5.41 1.50 4.99
CA ALA A 99 6.46 1.40 6.01
C ALA A 99 7.86 1.60 5.40
N ALA A 100 8.73 2.28 6.12
CA ALA A 100 10.09 2.55 5.64
C ALA A 100 10.96 1.29 5.53
N THR A 101 10.61 0.22 6.22
CA THR A 101 11.37 -1.05 6.23
C THR A 101 10.43 -2.25 6.10
N ASP A 102 10.97 -3.38 5.62
CA ASP A 102 10.29 -4.66 5.73
C ASP A 102 10.21 -5.10 7.20
N CYS A 103 9.19 -5.91 7.51
CA CYS A 103 9.15 -6.60 8.80
C CYS A 103 10.33 -7.56 8.97
N THR A 104 10.76 -7.74 10.22
CA THR A 104 11.74 -8.74 10.60
C THR A 104 11.10 -9.79 11.50
N ASN A 105 11.42 -11.07 11.27
CA ASN A 105 10.97 -12.15 12.13
C ASN A 105 11.88 -12.27 13.38
N SER A 106 11.51 -13.13 14.32
CA SER A 106 12.23 -13.35 15.58
C SER A 106 13.68 -13.82 15.41
N SER A 107 14.04 -14.34 14.24
CA SER A 107 15.40 -14.76 13.90
C SER A 107 16.21 -13.69 13.16
N GLY A 108 15.63 -12.48 12.99
CA GLY A 108 16.24 -11.39 12.24
C GLY A 108 16.12 -11.50 10.71
N GLY A 109 15.42 -12.51 10.21
CA GLY A 109 15.14 -12.67 8.79
C GLY A 109 13.93 -11.81 8.34
N TYR A 110 13.79 -11.61 7.03
CA TYR A 110 12.77 -10.74 6.43
C TYR A 110 11.59 -11.50 5.80
N THR A 111 11.56 -12.83 5.94
CA THR A 111 10.55 -13.65 5.29
C THR A 111 9.61 -14.32 6.29
N PHE A 112 8.36 -14.44 5.89
CA PHE A 112 7.26 -15.00 6.67
C PHE A 112 6.47 -15.97 5.82
N LYS A 113 6.00 -17.07 6.40
CA LYS A 113 4.93 -17.87 5.81
C LYS A 113 3.65 -17.04 5.86
N PHE A 114 2.77 -17.20 4.87
CA PHE A 114 1.46 -16.58 4.96
C PHE A 114 0.68 -17.17 6.15
N GLY A 115 0.66 -18.51 6.28
CA GLY A 115 -0.06 -19.22 7.33
C GLY A 115 -1.55 -19.43 7.03
N GLY A 116 -2.28 -19.94 8.01
CA GLY A 116 -3.73 -20.18 7.87
C GLY A 116 -4.10 -21.19 6.78
N GLY A 117 -3.20 -22.15 6.49
CA GLY A 117 -3.39 -23.10 5.41
C GLY A 117 -4.61 -23.99 5.62
N GLY A 118 -5.40 -24.18 4.55
CA GLY A 118 -6.65 -24.92 4.56
C GLY A 118 -7.84 -24.17 5.15
N THR A 119 -7.66 -22.89 5.55
CA THR A 119 -8.75 -22.03 6.04
C THR A 119 -9.22 -21.12 4.92
N ASP A 120 -10.51 -21.19 4.60
CA ASP A 120 -11.20 -20.20 3.79
C ASP A 120 -11.67 -19.10 4.74
N PHE A 121 -10.98 -17.95 4.75
CA PHE A 121 -11.26 -16.91 5.72
C PHE A 121 -12.60 -16.24 5.44
N LYS A 122 -13.48 -16.23 6.43
CA LYS A 122 -14.75 -15.52 6.35
C LYS A 122 -14.49 -14.02 6.18
N ASN A 123 -15.27 -13.38 5.33
CA ASN A 123 -15.18 -11.95 5.00
C ASN A 123 -13.89 -11.55 4.26
N VAL A 124 -13.07 -12.50 3.85
CA VAL A 124 -11.98 -12.28 2.90
C VAL A 124 -12.39 -12.90 1.58
N LYS A 125 -12.48 -12.08 0.53
CA LYS A 125 -12.95 -12.57 -0.76
C LYS A 125 -11.84 -13.31 -1.50
N ASN A 126 -12.18 -14.50 -1.99
CA ASN A 126 -11.29 -15.27 -2.88
C ASN A 126 -11.27 -14.67 -4.28
N TYR A 127 -10.09 -14.39 -4.79
CA TYR A 127 -9.84 -13.91 -6.14
C TYR A 127 -9.04 -14.95 -6.93
N GLY A 128 -9.72 -15.98 -7.42
CA GLY A 128 -9.10 -17.01 -8.26
C GLY A 128 -8.47 -16.44 -9.55
N ALA A 129 -7.62 -17.21 -10.18
CA ALA A 129 -6.98 -16.82 -11.43
C ALA A 129 -8.01 -16.40 -12.49
N GLY A 130 -7.75 -15.28 -13.17
CA GLY A 130 -8.66 -14.70 -14.16
C GLY A 130 -9.80 -13.86 -13.61
N ASN A 131 -9.86 -13.63 -12.28
CA ASN A 131 -10.83 -12.71 -11.70
C ASN A 131 -10.47 -11.27 -12.05
N THR A 132 -11.35 -10.60 -12.79
CA THR A 132 -11.12 -9.22 -13.25
C THR A 132 -11.10 -8.19 -12.11
N GLY A 133 -11.78 -8.47 -10.99
CA GLY A 133 -11.80 -7.60 -9.81
C GLY A 133 -10.55 -7.66 -8.94
N LEU A 134 -9.56 -8.50 -9.29
CA LEU A 134 -8.32 -8.64 -8.52
C LEU A 134 -7.57 -7.30 -8.36
N TYR A 135 -7.65 -6.45 -9.35
CA TYR A 135 -6.89 -5.19 -9.38
C TYR A 135 -7.66 -3.99 -8.78
N GLU A 136 -8.82 -4.25 -8.23
CA GLU A 136 -9.67 -3.25 -7.56
C GLU A 136 -9.86 -3.57 -6.07
N VAL A 137 -9.06 -4.50 -5.53
CA VAL A 137 -9.16 -4.90 -4.12
C VAL A 137 -8.70 -3.77 -3.21
N GLU A 138 -9.61 -3.28 -2.39
CA GLU A 138 -9.40 -2.15 -1.45
C GLU A 138 -9.42 -2.58 0.02
N THR A 139 -9.57 -3.85 0.29
CA THR A 139 -9.87 -4.43 1.60
C THR A 139 -8.62 -4.84 2.39
N GLY A 140 -7.45 -4.28 2.11
CA GLY A 140 -6.20 -4.70 2.77
C GLY A 140 -6.27 -4.70 4.30
N TYR A 141 -6.84 -3.65 4.88
CA TYR A 141 -7.02 -3.53 6.33
C TYR A 141 -8.02 -4.56 6.87
N GLU A 142 -9.20 -4.63 6.26
CA GLU A 142 -10.29 -5.53 6.67
C GLU A 142 -9.89 -6.99 6.51
N ASP A 143 -9.23 -7.33 5.39
CA ASP A 143 -8.73 -8.67 5.12
C ASP A 143 -7.67 -9.07 6.17
N THR A 144 -6.70 -8.19 6.44
CA THR A 144 -5.68 -8.45 7.47
C THR A 144 -6.31 -8.67 8.85
N LYS A 145 -7.27 -7.82 9.23
CA LYS A 145 -8.01 -7.93 10.48
C LYS A 145 -8.76 -9.25 10.58
N ALA A 146 -9.52 -9.61 9.54
CA ALA A 146 -10.28 -10.86 9.49
C ALA A 146 -9.38 -12.10 9.56
N ILE A 147 -8.21 -12.08 8.87
CA ILE A 147 -7.21 -13.16 8.94
C ILE A 147 -6.71 -13.34 10.38
N ILE A 148 -6.32 -12.25 11.03
CA ILE A 148 -5.81 -12.29 12.42
C ILE A 148 -6.85 -12.78 13.40
N GLU A 149 -8.07 -12.26 13.36
CA GLU A 149 -9.16 -12.65 14.25
C GLU A 149 -9.49 -14.14 14.12
N GLN A 150 -9.42 -14.70 12.92
CA GLN A 150 -9.71 -16.11 12.66
C GLN A 150 -8.53 -17.05 12.96
N THR A 151 -7.32 -16.55 13.03
CA THR A 151 -6.10 -17.33 13.31
C THR A 151 -5.54 -17.09 14.72
N ALA A 152 -6.09 -16.15 15.48
CA ALA A 152 -5.60 -15.81 16.82
C ALA A 152 -5.54 -17.06 17.74
N GLY A 153 -4.36 -17.29 18.32
CA GLY A 153 -4.10 -18.43 19.21
C GLY A 153 -4.12 -19.80 18.54
N LYS A 154 -4.22 -19.86 17.21
CA LYS A 154 -4.22 -21.11 16.45
C LYS A 154 -2.83 -21.36 15.87
N THR A 155 -2.49 -22.64 15.75
CA THR A 155 -1.37 -23.13 14.97
C THR A 155 -1.92 -23.92 13.79
N ASP A 156 -1.21 -23.91 12.69
CA ASP A 156 -1.52 -24.78 11.55
C ASP A 156 -0.30 -25.62 11.13
N SER A 157 -0.48 -26.49 10.14
CA SER A 157 0.62 -27.33 9.63
C SER A 157 1.73 -26.52 8.96
N TYR A 158 1.52 -25.22 8.73
CA TYR A 158 2.42 -24.36 7.99
C TYR A 158 3.08 -23.29 8.87
N SER A 159 2.54 -23.05 10.06
CA SER A 159 3.02 -22.00 10.97
C SER A 159 2.73 -22.32 12.43
N THR A 160 3.56 -21.81 13.31
CA THR A 160 3.36 -21.88 14.77
C THR A 160 2.45 -20.79 15.31
N THR A 161 2.17 -19.74 14.53
CA THR A 161 1.40 -18.57 14.95
C THR A 161 0.11 -18.36 14.12
N GLY A 162 -0.20 -19.25 13.22
CA GLY A 162 -1.40 -19.17 12.40
C GLY A 162 -1.26 -18.30 11.14
N ALA A 163 -1.01 -17.00 11.25
CA ALA A 163 -0.87 -16.08 10.11
C ALA A 163 0.33 -15.12 10.24
N PRO A 164 1.57 -15.61 10.21
CA PRO A 164 2.76 -14.82 10.50
C PRO A 164 2.93 -13.57 9.65
N ALA A 165 2.56 -13.61 8.37
CA ALA A 165 2.66 -12.44 7.49
C ALA A 165 1.70 -11.32 7.92
N ALA A 166 0.44 -11.66 8.18
CA ALA A 166 -0.57 -10.70 8.65
C ALA A 166 -0.22 -10.17 10.05
N GLU A 167 0.19 -11.04 10.97
CA GLU A 167 0.62 -10.67 12.32
C GLU A 167 1.83 -9.75 12.32
N ALA A 168 2.81 -10.00 11.45
CA ALA A 168 3.99 -9.16 11.31
C ALA A 168 3.62 -7.74 10.87
N ALA A 169 2.72 -7.62 9.89
CA ALA A 169 2.24 -6.31 9.43
C ALA A 169 1.40 -5.60 10.51
N TRP A 170 0.50 -6.32 11.17
CA TRP A 170 -0.40 -5.77 12.18
C TRP A 170 0.31 -5.24 13.42
N ASN A 171 1.37 -5.93 13.84
CA ASN A 171 2.17 -5.57 15.01
C ASN A 171 3.34 -4.64 14.67
N TYR A 172 3.48 -4.24 13.42
CA TYR A 172 4.55 -3.33 13.01
C TYR A 172 4.44 -1.98 13.74
N LYS A 173 5.59 -1.42 14.08
CA LYS A 173 5.73 -0.06 14.59
C LYS A 173 6.95 0.59 13.94
N ALA A 174 6.74 1.71 13.29
CA ALA A 174 7.82 2.47 12.65
C ALA A 174 8.79 3.08 13.68
N ASN A 175 8.26 3.49 14.83
CA ASN A 175 9.01 4.09 15.93
C ASN A 175 8.16 4.14 17.22
N ALA A 176 8.74 4.65 18.31
CA ALA A 176 8.07 4.71 19.62
C ALA A 176 6.85 5.67 19.69
N TYR A 177 6.72 6.59 18.75
CA TYR A 177 5.61 7.54 18.66
C TYR A 177 4.55 7.12 17.65
N ASP A 178 4.71 5.96 17.03
CA ASP A 178 3.81 5.44 16.02
C ASP A 178 2.49 4.99 16.63
N THR A 179 1.42 5.73 16.35
CA THR A 179 0.05 5.44 16.77
C THR A 179 -0.78 4.78 15.66
N MET A 180 -0.19 4.59 14.48
CA MET A 180 -0.91 4.05 13.33
C MET A 180 -1.19 2.55 13.48
N GLN A 181 -2.29 2.11 12.87
CA GLN A 181 -2.55 0.69 12.68
C GLN A 181 -2.04 0.28 11.29
N TRP A 182 -1.03 -0.55 11.29
CA TRP A 182 -0.45 -1.12 10.08
C TRP A 182 -1.15 -2.42 9.70
N TYR A 183 -1.11 -2.76 8.42
CA TYR A 183 -1.73 -3.98 7.90
C TYR A 183 -0.96 -4.52 6.69
N LEU A 184 -1.24 -5.76 6.33
CA LEU A 184 -0.71 -6.40 5.13
C LEU A 184 -1.41 -5.81 3.90
N PRO A 185 -0.68 -5.23 2.94
CA PRO A 185 -1.31 -4.55 1.81
C PRO A 185 -2.20 -5.49 0.99
N SER A 186 -3.28 -4.98 0.43
CA SER A 186 -4.02 -5.68 -0.62
C SER A 186 -3.13 -5.88 -1.85
N ILE A 187 -3.53 -6.79 -2.74
CA ILE A 187 -2.79 -7.02 -3.99
C ILE A 187 -2.70 -5.75 -4.85
N THR A 188 -3.73 -4.91 -4.82
CA THR A 188 -3.74 -3.63 -5.56
C THR A 188 -2.76 -2.63 -4.98
N GLU A 189 -2.74 -2.46 -3.65
CA GLU A 189 -1.76 -1.59 -2.98
C GLU A 189 -0.34 -2.07 -3.24
N LEU A 190 -0.10 -3.37 -3.13
CA LEU A 190 1.21 -3.97 -3.36
C LEU A 190 1.69 -3.81 -4.82
N ARG A 191 0.77 -3.86 -5.79
CA ARG A 191 1.06 -3.57 -7.19
C ARG A 191 1.42 -2.11 -7.43
N LEU A 192 0.72 -1.17 -6.80
CA LEU A 192 1.08 0.24 -6.87
C LEU A 192 2.48 0.48 -6.28
N MET A 193 2.80 -0.18 -5.16
CA MET A 193 4.15 -0.13 -4.60
C MET A 193 5.21 -0.66 -5.58
N CYS A 194 4.89 -1.71 -6.33
CA CYS A 194 5.78 -2.28 -7.34
C CYS A 194 5.89 -1.39 -8.59
N GLU A 195 4.78 -0.83 -9.05
CA GLU A 195 4.73 0.07 -10.21
C GLU A 195 5.58 1.32 -10.00
N PHE A 196 5.56 1.87 -8.79
CA PHE A 196 6.31 3.08 -8.42
C PHE A 196 7.52 2.78 -7.52
N LYS A 197 8.04 1.56 -7.64
CA LYS A 197 9.13 1.07 -6.78
C LYS A 197 10.36 1.96 -6.84
N ASP A 198 10.75 2.43 -8.00
CA ASP A 198 11.97 3.18 -8.18
C ASP A 198 11.86 4.56 -7.50
N GLU A 199 10.75 5.26 -7.68
CA GLU A 199 10.48 6.54 -7.01
C GLU A 199 10.37 6.38 -5.50
N ILE A 200 9.75 5.30 -5.04
CA ILE A 200 9.66 5.00 -3.60
C ILE A 200 11.04 4.68 -3.03
N ASN A 201 11.85 3.88 -3.73
CA ASN A 201 13.20 3.54 -3.30
C ASN A 201 14.13 4.76 -3.24
N ASP A 202 14.04 5.64 -4.21
CA ASP A 202 14.79 6.91 -4.22
C ASP A 202 14.41 7.76 -3.01
N PHE A 203 13.11 7.85 -2.71
CA PHE A 203 12.62 8.58 -1.56
C PHE A 203 13.04 7.94 -0.23
N LEU A 204 12.94 6.61 -0.12
CA LEU A 204 13.40 5.87 1.06
C LEU A 204 14.90 6.05 1.29
N THR A 205 15.70 5.95 0.25
CA THR A 205 17.15 6.16 0.33
C THR A 205 17.48 7.57 0.80
N LYS A 206 16.80 8.57 0.26
CA LYS A 206 17.06 9.99 0.56
C LYS A 206 16.66 10.39 1.99
N TYR A 207 15.53 9.90 2.48
CA TYR A 207 14.94 10.38 3.73
C TYR A 207 15.00 9.39 4.90
N PHE A 208 15.23 8.09 4.63
CA PHE A 208 15.32 7.04 5.64
C PHE A 208 16.67 6.33 5.68
N LEU A 209 17.57 6.65 4.78
CA LEU A 209 18.90 6.07 4.66
C LEU A 209 18.89 4.55 4.38
N GLY A 210 17.91 4.09 3.65
CA GLY A 210 17.75 2.67 3.30
C GLY A 210 16.29 2.22 3.29
N GLY A 211 16.10 0.92 3.44
CA GLY A 211 14.76 0.33 3.46
C GLY A 211 14.14 0.13 2.08
N THR A 212 14.94 0.15 1.02
CA THR A 212 14.48 -0.13 -0.35
C THR A 212 13.87 -1.52 -0.48
N PHE A 213 12.99 -1.69 -1.45
CA PHE A 213 12.42 -3.00 -1.75
C PHE A 213 13.48 -3.97 -2.25
N ALA A 214 13.48 -5.18 -1.71
CA ALA A 214 14.26 -6.28 -2.26
C ALA A 214 13.62 -6.80 -3.55
N ASN A 215 14.41 -7.36 -4.46
CA ASN A 215 13.92 -8.01 -5.68
C ASN A 215 13.38 -9.43 -5.36
N GLU A 216 12.48 -9.52 -4.39
CA GLU A 216 11.89 -10.74 -3.88
C GLU A 216 10.36 -10.65 -3.89
N TRP A 217 9.70 -11.68 -3.39
CA TRP A 217 8.24 -11.77 -3.32
C TRP A 217 7.72 -11.18 -2.02
N TYR A 218 6.66 -10.38 -2.15
CA TYR A 218 5.98 -9.73 -1.04
C TYR A 218 4.54 -10.22 -0.95
N TRP A 219 4.13 -10.66 0.23
CA TRP A 219 2.77 -11.11 0.48
C TRP A 219 1.77 -9.95 0.46
N SER A 220 0.58 -10.22 -0.09
CA SER A 220 -0.61 -9.37 0.09
C SER A 220 -1.60 -10.07 1.03
N SER A 221 -2.58 -9.31 1.57
CA SER A 221 -3.69 -9.88 2.36
C SER A 221 -4.73 -10.60 1.49
N THR A 222 -4.67 -10.44 0.17
CA THR A 222 -5.66 -10.96 -0.76
C THR A 222 -5.54 -12.46 -0.94
N GLU A 223 -6.63 -13.19 -0.73
CA GLU A 223 -6.70 -14.63 -0.96
C GLU A 223 -6.87 -14.98 -2.44
N HIS A 224 -6.22 -16.06 -2.84
CA HIS A 224 -6.53 -16.75 -4.10
C HIS A 224 -7.57 -17.85 -3.86
N ASP A 225 -7.32 -18.70 -2.86
CA ASP A 225 -8.17 -19.79 -2.38
C ASP A 225 -7.78 -20.18 -0.95
N SER A 226 -8.40 -21.21 -0.37
CA SER A 226 -8.12 -21.68 0.99
C SER A 226 -6.68 -22.15 1.24
N SER A 227 -5.89 -22.37 0.21
CA SER A 227 -4.51 -22.89 0.28
C SER A 227 -3.45 -21.95 -0.26
N SER A 228 -3.86 -20.91 -0.99
CA SER A 228 -2.99 -20.00 -1.71
C SER A 228 -3.39 -18.54 -1.48
N SER A 229 -2.41 -17.65 -1.50
CA SER A 229 -2.60 -16.21 -1.39
C SER A 229 -1.80 -15.47 -2.46
N TRP A 230 -2.23 -14.26 -2.80
CA TRP A 230 -1.57 -13.44 -3.80
C TRP A 230 -0.33 -12.76 -3.24
N TYR A 231 0.67 -12.59 -4.09
CA TYR A 231 1.90 -11.86 -3.83
C TYR A 231 2.39 -11.13 -5.08
N VAL A 232 3.28 -10.18 -4.90
CA VAL A 232 3.94 -9.47 -6.00
C VAL A 232 5.44 -9.71 -5.95
N GLY A 233 6.02 -10.02 -7.11
CA GLY A 233 7.47 -10.10 -7.30
C GLY A 233 8.04 -8.72 -7.61
N MET A 234 8.68 -8.07 -6.64
CA MET A 234 9.23 -6.71 -6.80
C MET A 234 10.35 -6.62 -7.85
N GLY A 235 11.02 -7.73 -8.15
CA GLY A 235 12.02 -7.79 -9.21
C GLY A 235 11.46 -7.90 -10.62
N TYR A 236 10.25 -8.47 -10.76
CA TYR A 236 9.67 -8.83 -12.06
C TYR A 236 8.40 -8.04 -12.40
N GLY A 237 7.82 -7.34 -11.44
CA GLY A 237 6.61 -6.54 -11.64
C GLY A 237 5.31 -7.35 -11.78
N GLY A 238 5.36 -8.67 -11.60
CA GLY A 238 4.21 -9.58 -11.78
C GLY A 238 3.46 -9.86 -10.49
N SER A 239 2.13 -10.06 -10.62
CA SER A 239 1.29 -10.62 -9.55
C SER A 239 1.16 -12.12 -9.76
N TYR A 240 1.38 -12.87 -8.70
CA TYR A 240 1.33 -14.32 -8.67
C TYR A 240 0.58 -14.79 -7.43
N TYR A 241 0.18 -16.05 -7.40
CA TYR A 241 -0.32 -16.71 -6.19
C TYR A 241 0.55 -17.92 -5.86
N GLY A 242 0.58 -18.27 -4.60
CA GLY A 242 1.36 -19.41 -4.14
C GLY A 242 0.88 -19.96 -2.82
N GLY A 243 1.31 -21.17 -2.54
CA GLY A 243 0.94 -21.88 -1.32
C GLY A 243 1.33 -21.09 -0.07
N ARG A 244 0.46 -21.09 0.91
CA ARG A 244 0.62 -20.36 2.18
C ARG A 244 1.78 -20.86 3.06
N THR A 245 2.39 -21.97 2.66
CA THR A 245 3.64 -22.48 3.25
C THR A 245 4.88 -21.77 2.76
N ASN A 246 4.79 -21.10 1.61
CA ASN A 246 5.92 -20.41 1.03
C ASN A 246 6.32 -19.21 1.91
N ALA A 247 7.60 -18.85 1.85
CA ALA A 247 8.13 -17.69 2.53
C ALA A 247 8.17 -16.49 1.59
N GLY A 248 7.65 -15.36 2.05
CA GLY A 248 7.68 -14.08 1.32
C GLY A 248 7.92 -12.93 2.28
N ARG A 249 8.35 -11.80 1.76
CA ARG A 249 8.54 -10.58 2.55
C ARG A 249 7.21 -9.94 2.92
N VAL A 250 7.27 -9.10 3.93
CA VAL A 250 6.14 -8.28 4.40
C VAL A 250 6.58 -6.82 4.47
N ARG A 251 5.94 -5.97 3.68
CA ARG A 251 6.05 -4.51 3.77
C ARG A 251 4.70 -3.96 4.20
N PRO A 252 4.54 -3.53 5.45
CA PRO A 252 3.29 -3.00 5.95
C PRO A 252 2.89 -1.69 5.26
N VAL A 253 1.58 -1.47 5.22
CA VAL A 253 0.98 -0.19 4.85
C VAL A 253 -0.01 0.26 5.93
N CYS A 254 -0.33 1.55 5.96
CA CYS A 254 -1.44 2.04 6.77
C CYS A 254 -2.21 3.14 6.04
N CYS A 255 -3.46 3.38 6.46
CA CYS A 255 -4.29 4.41 5.87
C CYS A 255 -3.68 5.80 6.12
N SER A 256 -3.72 6.65 5.10
CA SER A 256 -3.26 8.05 5.18
C SER A 256 -4.23 8.96 5.93
N VAL A 257 -5.47 8.53 6.07
CA VAL A 257 -6.51 9.28 6.79
C VAL A 257 -6.84 8.52 8.07
N VAL A 258 -6.73 9.18 9.21
CA VAL A 258 -7.37 8.70 10.44
C VAL A 258 -8.87 8.79 10.15
N SER A 259 -9.53 7.66 9.91
CA SER A 259 -10.99 7.63 9.90
C SER A 259 -11.41 8.20 11.25
N SER A 260 -12.00 9.40 11.25
CA SER A 260 -12.74 9.86 12.41
C SER A 260 -13.74 8.76 12.72
N ALA A 261 -13.50 8.05 13.82
CA ALA A 261 -14.47 7.12 14.36
C ALA A 261 -15.77 7.92 14.58
N GLU A 262 -16.81 7.56 13.82
CA GLU A 262 -18.18 7.92 14.17
C GLU A 262 -18.64 7.08 15.36
#